data_acb02f1e947a71a214284d93222f8c89
#
_entry.id   acb02f1e947a71a214284d93222f8c89
#
_cell.length_a   1.000
_cell.length_b   1.000
_cell.length_c   1.000
_cell.angle_alpha   90.00
_cell.angle_beta   90.00
_cell.angle_gamma   90.00
#
_symmetry.space_group_name_H-M   'P 1'
#
loop_
_entity.id
_entity.type
_entity.pdbx_description
1 polymer ?
#
loop_
_entity_poly.entity_id
_entity_poly.type
_entity_poly.pdbx_seq_one_letter_code
_entity_poly.pdbx_strand_id
1 'polypeptide(L)'
;MRYFLFFFIFCFYACGEVNNDGCTDIYAANYDVNASYDDGSCLYVACNDPYALNYNELSEFFQTYCKYIADVTFYLDVSGASYFDNLGVQFLDIYVEGSYVGTLQGNLGFSFIPDCDPPDPDAVNFSVQWDNNNTISNTSFTWTVRDGSDGFIYYQGTDLISANDCLTLGLSNKKIQEYLSSKK
;
A
#
# COMPACT_ATOMS: atom_id res chain seq x y z
N MET A 1 43.21 60.44 -60.15
CA MET A 1 42.11 60.41 -59.17
C MET A 1 41.79 58.95 -58.88
N ARG A 2 42.14 58.45 -57.72
CA ARG A 2 41.93 57.03 -57.30
C ARG A 2 40.72 57.00 -56.36
N TYR A 3 39.61 56.42 -56.79
CA TYR A 3 38.46 56.20 -55.92
C TYR A 3 38.68 54.95 -55.06
N PHE A 4 38.69 55.11 -53.72
CA PHE A 4 38.76 54.07 -52.73
C PHE A 4 37.28 53.69 -52.43
N LEU A 5 36.88 52.52 -52.88
CA LEU A 5 35.57 51.97 -52.55
C LEU A 5 35.69 51.33 -51.17
N PHE A 6 35.01 51.92 -50.17
CA PHE A 6 34.87 51.35 -48.86
C PHE A 6 33.74 50.35 -48.91
N PHE A 7 34.07 49.06 -48.83
CA PHE A 7 33.08 47.98 -48.72
C PHE A 7 32.68 47.81 -47.24
N PHE A 8 31.48 48.27 -46.87
CA PHE A 8 30.95 48.10 -45.52
C PHE A 8 30.37 46.69 -45.44
N ILE A 9 31.08 45.74 -44.77
CA ILE A 9 30.61 44.42 -44.46
C ILE A 9 29.67 44.54 -43.23
N PHE A 10 28.37 44.49 -43.46
CA PHE A 10 27.38 44.32 -42.40
C PHE A 10 27.39 42.86 -41.95
N CYS A 11 28.07 42.56 -40.83
CA CYS A 11 27.89 41.31 -40.12
C CYS A 11 26.51 41.31 -39.45
N PHE A 12 25.57 40.66 -40.07
CA PHE A 12 24.33 40.27 -39.39
C PHE A 12 24.68 39.19 -38.38
N TYR A 13 24.81 39.56 -37.11
CA TYR A 13 24.69 38.58 -36.04
C TYR A 13 23.27 38.09 -36.01
N ALA A 14 23.00 36.94 -36.62
CA ALA A 14 21.80 36.18 -36.37
C ALA A 14 21.91 35.63 -34.93
N CYS A 15 21.27 36.33 -33.99
CA CYS A 15 20.99 35.77 -32.68
C CYS A 15 19.93 34.67 -32.91
N GLY A 16 20.39 33.45 -33.17
CA GLY A 16 19.50 32.28 -33.11
C GLY A 16 19.11 32.09 -31.65
N GLU A 17 17.83 32.24 -31.32
CA GLU A 17 17.33 31.75 -30.06
C GLU A 17 17.59 30.23 -30.04
N VAL A 18 18.46 29.81 -29.14
CA VAL A 18 18.66 28.40 -28.87
C VAL A 18 17.42 27.99 -28.04
N ASN A 19 16.39 27.54 -28.73
CA ASN A 19 15.28 26.87 -28.05
C ASN A 19 15.87 25.60 -27.42
N ASN A 20 15.89 25.58 -26.12
CA ASN A 20 16.29 24.41 -25.37
C ASN A 20 15.01 23.60 -25.14
N ASP A 21 14.75 22.64 -26.04
CA ASP A 21 13.62 21.74 -25.94
C ASP A 21 13.93 20.65 -24.90
N GLY A 22 12.97 20.30 -24.04
CA GLY A 22 13.14 19.31 -22.99
C GLY A 22 11.93 19.29 -22.06
N CYS A 23 11.95 18.44 -21.05
CA CYS A 23 10.87 18.37 -20.08
C CYS A 23 10.87 19.57 -19.14
N THR A 24 9.76 20.34 -19.13
CA THR A 24 9.59 21.52 -18.27
C THR A 24 8.80 21.25 -16.98
N ASP A 25 8.31 20.01 -16.78
CA ASP A 25 7.58 19.63 -15.58
C ASP A 25 8.54 19.26 -14.44
N ILE A 26 8.50 20.03 -13.34
CA ILE A 26 9.34 19.83 -12.16
C ILE A 26 9.09 18.48 -11.44
N TYR A 27 7.99 17.81 -11.72
CA TYR A 27 7.66 16.49 -11.16
C TYR A 27 8.16 15.33 -12.02
N ALA A 28 8.65 15.60 -13.22
CA ALA A 28 9.23 14.59 -14.09
C ALA A 28 10.65 14.20 -13.64
N ALA A 29 11.02 12.94 -13.82
CA ALA A 29 12.33 12.41 -13.46
C ALA A 29 13.47 13.02 -14.33
N ASN A 30 13.13 13.42 -15.54
CA ASN A 30 14.05 14.06 -16.49
C ASN A 30 13.77 15.57 -16.66
N TYR A 31 13.25 16.23 -15.61
CA TYR A 31 13.09 17.69 -15.61
C TYR A 31 14.39 18.38 -15.99
N ASP A 32 14.33 19.25 -16.99
CA ASP A 32 15.45 20.11 -17.37
C ASP A 32 15.15 21.57 -17.03
N VAL A 33 15.85 22.10 -16.03
CA VAL A 33 15.73 23.50 -15.57
C VAL A 33 16.09 24.51 -16.67
N ASN A 34 16.82 24.09 -17.71
CA ASN A 34 17.21 24.93 -18.84
C ASN A 34 16.24 24.83 -20.02
N ALA A 35 15.28 23.89 -19.99
CA ALA A 35 14.29 23.80 -21.04
C ALA A 35 13.39 25.03 -21.03
N SER A 36 13.22 25.64 -22.21
CA SER A 36 12.34 26.79 -22.44
C SER A 36 11.02 26.39 -23.14
N TYR A 37 10.99 25.18 -23.67
CA TYR A 37 9.82 24.61 -24.33
C TYR A 37 9.71 23.13 -24.00
N ASP A 38 8.49 22.69 -23.65
CA ASP A 38 8.17 21.27 -23.41
C ASP A 38 8.07 20.54 -24.75
N ASP A 39 8.96 19.59 -24.97
CA ASP A 39 9.01 18.75 -26.17
C ASP A 39 8.19 17.44 -26.04
N GLY A 40 7.49 17.25 -24.92
CA GLY A 40 6.73 16.04 -24.60
C GLY A 40 7.60 14.87 -24.13
N SER A 41 8.89 15.11 -23.81
CA SER A 41 9.82 14.07 -23.36
C SER A 41 9.76 13.78 -21.87
N CYS A 42 8.81 14.38 -21.11
CA CYS A 42 8.69 14.22 -19.68
C CYS A 42 8.50 12.75 -19.28
N LEU A 43 9.38 12.25 -18.42
CA LEU A 43 9.33 10.89 -17.89
C LEU A 43 8.81 10.90 -16.45
N TYR A 44 7.71 10.24 -16.21
CA TYR A 44 7.14 10.09 -14.88
C TYR A 44 7.47 8.72 -14.32
N VAL A 45 8.24 8.72 -13.22
CA VAL A 45 8.62 7.49 -12.50
C VAL A 45 7.54 7.19 -11.47
N ALA A 46 6.55 6.42 -11.85
CA ALA A 46 5.45 6.01 -10.99
C ALA A 46 4.92 4.63 -11.39
N CYS A 47 4.03 4.08 -10.59
CA CYS A 47 3.35 2.83 -10.87
C CYS A 47 2.21 3.05 -11.89
N ASN A 48 2.11 2.22 -12.90
CA ASN A 48 1.00 2.26 -13.87
C ASN A 48 -0.13 1.27 -13.53
N ASP A 49 -0.07 0.62 -12.37
CA ASP A 49 -1.17 -0.20 -11.86
C ASP A 49 -2.21 0.70 -11.17
N PRO A 50 -3.48 0.76 -11.67
CA PRO A 50 -4.51 1.61 -11.11
C PRO A 50 -4.92 1.24 -9.68
N TYR A 51 -4.55 0.06 -9.19
CA TYR A 51 -4.77 -0.34 -7.80
C TYR A 51 -3.69 0.15 -6.83
N ALA A 52 -2.60 0.73 -7.32
CA ALA A 52 -1.51 1.19 -6.49
C ALA A 52 -1.77 2.60 -5.93
N LEU A 53 -1.29 2.85 -4.69
CA LEU A 53 -1.34 4.17 -4.04
C LEU A 53 -0.55 5.25 -4.80
N ASN A 54 0.50 4.85 -5.48
CA ASN A 54 1.37 5.73 -6.27
C ASN A 54 1.11 5.57 -7.77
N TYR A 55 -0.14 5.29 -8.16
CA TYR A 55 -0.56 5.23 -9.55
C TYR A 55 -0.39 6.58 -10.25
N ASN A 56 0.13 6.52 -11.48
CA ASN A 56 0.13 7.63 -12.40
C ASN A 56 -0.07 7.10 -13.83
N GLU A 57 -1.14 7.51 -14.47
CA GLU A 57 -1.49 7.08 -15.83
C GLU A 57 -0.47 7.49 -16.90
N LEU A 58 0.32 8.55 -16.63
CA LEU A 58 1.38 9.04 -17.52
C LEU A 58 2.71 8.28 -17.35
N SER A 59 2.76 7.31 -16.43
CA SER A 59 3.97 6.51 -16.22
C SER A 59 4.20 5.54 -17.38
N GLU A 60 5.19 5.84 -18.22
CA GLU A 60 5.61 4.97 -19.32
C GLU A 60 6.60 3.87 -18.89
N PHE A 61 7.14 3.96 -17.68
CA PHE A 61 8.17 3.06 -17.20
C PHE A 61 7.75 2.28 -15.96
N PHE A 62 7.74 0.95 -16.08
CA PHE A 62 7.49 -0.07 -15.04
C PHE A 62 8.54 -0.11 -13.90
N GLN A 63 9.30 0.94 -13.66
CA GLN A 63 10.52 0.84 -12.83
C GLN A 63 10.41 1.41 -11.42
N THR A 64 9.26 1.79 -10.96
CA THR A 64 9.08 2.08 -9.54
C THR A 64 8.22 1.04 -8.87
N TYR A 65 8.59 0.73 -7.63
CA TYR A 65 7.80 -0.11 -6.76
C TYR A 65 6.37 0.42 -6.69
N CYS A 66 5.42 -0.39 -7.11
CA CYS A 66 4.02 -0.12 -6.87
C CYS A 66 3.74 -0.33 -5.39
N LYS A 67 3.12 0.65 -4.75
CA LYS A 67 2.75 0.60 -3.33
C LYS A 67 1.27 0.29 -3.21
N TYR A 68 0.95 -0.70 -2.41
CA TYR A 68 -0.41 -1.15 -2.20
C TYR A 68 -0.80 -1.09 -0.73
N ILE A 69 -2.09 -0.97 -0.47
CA ILE A 69 -2.69 -1.05 0.84
C ILE A 69 -3.98 -1.87 0.77
N ALA A 70 -4.29 -2.56 1.85
CA ALA A 70 -5.57 -3.20 2.06
C ALA A 70 -5.86 -3.28 3.55
N ASP A 71 -7.14 -3.32 3.92
CA ASP A 71 -7.56 -3.31 5.31
C ASP A 71 -7.99 -4.70 5.78
N VAL A 72 -7.65 -5.02 7.02
CA VAL A 72 -7.99 -6.28 7.67
C VAL A 72 -8.70 -6.00 8.98
N THR A 73 -9.83 -6.66 9.19
CA THR A 73 -10.59 -6.58 10.44
C THR A 73 -10.63 -7.93 11.10
N PHE A 74 -10.07 -8.04 12.31
CA PHE A 74 -10.15 -9.23 13.16
C PHE A 74 -11.27 -9.07 14.18
N TYR A 75 -12.07 -10.12 14.36
CA TYR A 75 -13.17 -10.11 15.30
C TYR A 75 -13.47 -11.52 15.85
N LEU A 76 -14.15 -11.61 17.00
CA LEU A 76 -14.76 -12.85 17.46
C LEU A 76 -16.21 -12.91 16.98
N ASP A 77 -16.64 -14.05 16.46
CA ASP A 77 -18.08 -14.30 16.37
C ASP A 77 -18.65 -14.70 17.73
N VAL A 78 -19.97 -14.77 17.86
CA VAL A 78 -20.64 -15.13 19.10
C VAL A 78 -20.14 -16.48 19.65
N SER A 79 -19.82 -17.44 18.78
CA SER A 79 -19.34 -18.76 19.20
C SER A 79 -17.91 -18.73 19.72
N GLY A 80 -17.05 -17.91 19.14
CA GLY A 80 -15.69 -17.66 19.59
C GLY A 80 -15.65 -16.94 20.93
N ALA A 81 -16.45 -15.88 21.08
CA ALA A 81 -16.58 -15.18 22.35
C ALA A 81 -17.09 -16.09 23.48
N SER A 82 -18.12 -16.89 23.22
CA SER A 82 -18.62 -17.87 24.20
C SER A 82 -17.55 -18.90 24.59
N TYR A 83 -16.72 -19.33 23.64
CA TYR A 83 -15.63 -20.26 23.93
C TYR A 83 -14.59 -19.65 24.87
N PHE A 84 -14.14 -18.41 24.60
CA PHE A 84 -13.14 -17.74 25.43
C PHE A 84 -13.67 -17.32 26.80
N ASP A 85 -14.94 -16.87 26.87
CA ASP A 85 -15.61 -16.56 28.15
C ASP A 85 -15.65 -17.80 29.06
N ASN A 86 -16.00 -18.98 28.53
CA ASN A 86 -15.98 -20.24 29.27
C ASN A 86 -14.59 -20.67 29.76
N LEU A 87 -13.53 -20.24 29.07
CA LEU A 87 -12.13 -20.46 29.47
C LEU A 87 -11.63 -19.41 30.46
N GLY A 88 -12.37 -18.31 30.67
CA GLY A 88 -11.95 -17.19 31.48
C GLY A 88 -10.88 -16.30 30.80
N VAL A 89 -10.72 -16.41 29.48
CA VAL A 89 -9.80 -15.60 28.70
C VAL A 89 -10.42 -14.23 28.46
N GLN A 90 -9.83 -13.19 29.02
CA GLN A 90 -10.36 -11.83 28.94
C GLN A 90 -9.90 -11.08 27.71
N PHE A 91 -8.65 -11.31 27.28
CA PHE A 91 -8.02 -10.56 26.20
C PHE A 91 -7.29 -11.49 25.24
N LEU A 92 -7.39 -11.17 23.96
CA LEU A 92 -6.73 -11.90 22.88
C LEU A 92 -5.91 -10.92 22.05
N ASP A 93 -4.61 -11.06 22.12
CA ASP A 93 -3.66 -10.23 21.38
C ASP A 93 -3.49 -10.75 19.95
N ILE A 94 -3.66 -9.85 19.00
CA ILE A 94 -3.49 -10.12 17.58
C ILE A 94 -2.11 -9.66 17.14
N TYR A 95 -1.43 -10.55 16.43
CA TYR A 95 -0.13 -10.27 15.81
C TYR A 95 -0.22 -10.52 14.30
N VAL A 96 0.33 -9.59 13.51
CA VAL A 96 0.48 -9.73 12.06
C VAL A 96 1.97 -9.63 11.74
N GLU A 97 2.50 -10.58 10.97
CA GLU A 97 3.94 -10.69 10.68
C GLU A 97 4.82 -10.60 11.95
N GLY A 98 4.31 -11.15 13.06
CA GLY A 98 4.97 -11.13 14.36
C GLY A 98 4.88 -9.80 15.13
N SER A 99 4.29 -8.76 14.55
CA SER A 99 4.07 -7.47 15.20
C SER A 99 2.68 -7.41 15.84
N TYR A 100 2.59 -6.92 17.06
CA TYR A 100 1.32 -6.69 17.75
C TYR A 100 0.52 -5.59 17.04
N VAL A 101 -0.77 -5.86 16.77
CA VAL A 101 -1.65 -4.92 16.06
C VAL A 101 -2.89 -4.52 16.85
N GLY A 102 -3.24 -5.25 17.90
CA GLY A 102 -4.36 -4.90 18.78
C GLY A 102 -4.84 -6.05 19.64
N THR A 103 -5.84 -5.78 20.48
CA THR A 103 -6.42 -6.75 21.42
C THR A 103 -7.93 -6.82 21.25
N LEU A 104 -8.48 -8.02 21.12
CA LEU A 104 -9.91 -8.30 21.19
C LEU A 104 -10.31 -8.63 22.64
N GLN A 105 -11.53 -8.24 23.03
CA GLN A 105 -12.11 -8.69 24.28
C GLN A 105 -12.66 -10.11 24.12
N GLY A 106 -12.23 -11.04 24.96
CA GLY A 106 -12.54 -12.46 24.84
C GLY A 106 -14.03 -12.81 24.98
N ASN A 107 -14.80 -11.96 25.64
CA ASN A 107 -16.26 -12.12 25.86
C ASN A 107 -17.15 -11.30 24.91
N LEU A 108 -16.55 -10.54 23.98
CA LEU A 108 -17.28 -9.68 23.05
C LEU A 108 -17.37 -10.33 21.67
N GLY A 109 -18.54 -10.84 21.33
CA GLY A 109 -18.80 -11.53 20.06
C GLY A 109 -19.72 -10.76 19.14
N PHE A 110 -19.36 -10.68 17.88
CA PHE A 110 -20.16 -10.07 16.84
C PHE A 110 -21.22 -11.05 16.31
N SER A 111 -22.45 -10.61 16.19
CA SER A 111 -23.54 -11.34 15.52
C SER A 111 -23.62 -11.06 14.01
N PHE A 112 -22.79 -10.17 13.50
CA PHE A 112 -22.66 -9.79 12.09
C PHE A 112 -21.15 -9.68 11.75
N ILE A 113 -20.83 -9.60 10.48
CA ILE A 113 -19.46 -9.38 10.03
C ILE A 113 -19.20 -7.87 10.07
N PRO A 114 -18.24 -7.38 10.88
CA PRO A 114 -17.89 -5.95 10.90
C PRO A 114 -17.19 -5.53 9.61
N ASP A 115 -17.42 -4.27 9.21
CA ASP A 115 -16.76 -3.66 8.05
C ASP A 115 -15.39 -3.07 8.41
N CYS A 116 -14.53 -2.91 7.39
CA CYS A 116 -13.27 -2.17 7.56
C CYS A 116 -13.47 -0.65 7.46
N ASP A 117 -14.52 -0.18 6.79
CA ASP A 117 -14.78 1.25 6.58
C ASP A 117 -16.30 1.58 6.70
N PRO A 118 -16.72 2.31 7.75
CA PRO A 118 -15.91 2.69 8.89
C PRO A 118 -15.54 1.49 9.78
N PRO A 119 -14.35 1.45 10.36
CA PRO A 119 -13.93 0.34 11.21
C PRO A 119 -14.75 0.29 12.50
N ASP A 120 -15.13 -0.93 12.90
CA ASP A 120 -15.81 -1.14 14.17
C ASP A 120 -14.80 -0.97 15.32
N PRO A 121 -15.10 -0.14 16.36
CA PRO A 121 -14.17 0.14 17.44
C PRO A 121 -13.91 -1.07 18.36
N ASP A 122 -14.78 -2.07 18.35
CA ASP A 122 -14.65 -3.28 19.16
C ASP A 122 -13.93 -4.42 18.42
N ALA A 123 -13.62 -4.23 17.13
CA ALA A 123 -12.79 -5.09 16.32
C ALA A 123 -11.33 -4.59 16.28
N VAL A 124 -10.39 -5.46 15.94
CA VAL A 124 -9.01 -5.06 15.69
C VAL A 124 -8.84 -4.79 14.19
N ASN A 125 -8.58 -3.53 13.85
CA ASN A 125 -8.43 -3.07 12.48
C ASN A 125 -6.96 -2.77 12.20
N PHE A 126 -6.46 -3.26 11.06
CA PHE A 126 -5.05 -3.14 10.67
C PHE A 126 -4.95 -3.01 9.15
N SER A 127 -4.10 -2.09 8.67
CA SER A 127 -3.83 -1.94 7.25
C SER A 127 -2.53 -2.66 6.87
N VAL A 128 -2.62 -3.59 5.93
CA VAL A 128 -1.47 -4.25 5.32
C VAL A 128 -0.97 -3.38 4.18
N GLN A 129 0.32 -3.04 4.19
CA GLN A 129 0.98 -2.29 3.12
C GLN A 129 2.11 -3.14 2.54
N TRP A 130 2.27 -3.10 1.23
CA TRP A 130 3.38 -3.79 0.55
C TRP A 130 3.82 -3.04 -0.70
N ASP A 131 5.07 -3.27 -1.06
CA ASP A 131 5.69 -2.76 -2.27
C ASP A 131 5.95 -3.93 -3.23
N ASN A 132 5.71 -3.73 -4.52
CA ASN A 132 5.96 -4.77 -5.51
C ASN A 132 6.56 -4.20 -6.80
N ASN A 133 7.63 -4.85 -7.28
CA ASN A 133 8.30 -4.51 -8.53
C ASN A 133 7.53 -4.96 -9.78
N ASN A 134 6.50 -5.82 -9.64
CA ASN A 134 5.89 -6.57 -10.73
C ASN A 134 4.39 -6.33 -10.88
N THR A 135 3.84 -5.20 -10.41
CA THR A 135 2.40 -4.91 -10.51
C THR A 135 1.49 -6.03 -9.95
N ILE A 136 1.95 -6.72 -8.90
CA ILE A 136 1.14 -7.74 -8.22
C ILE A 136 0.34 -7.07 -7.13
N SER A 137 -0.93 -6.85 -7.40
CA SER A 137 -1.89 -6.19 -6.51
C SER A 137 -2.41 -7.09 -5.37
N ASN A 138 -1.71 -8.17 -5.04
CA ASN A 138 -2.05 -9.03 -3.90
C ASN A 138 -0.80 -9.45 -3.13
N THR A 139 -0.98 -9.76 -1.86
CA THR A 139 0.07 -10.30 -0.98
C THR A 139 -0.51 -11.28 0.03
N SER A 140 0.33 -12.14 0.59
CA SER A 140 -0.04 -12.99 1.73
C SER A 140 0.59 -12.46 3.00
N PHE A 141 -0.11 -12.61 4.11
CA PHE A 141 0.39 -12.27 5.43
C PHE A 141 0.06 -13.36 6.45
N THR A 142 0.91 -13.49 7.45
CA THR A 142 0.70 -14.39 8.58
C THR A 142 0.14 -13.65 9.78
N TRP A 143 -0.72 -14.30 10.54
CA TRP A 143 -1.28 -13.73 11.75
C TRP A 143 -1.46 -14.78 12.84
N THR A 144 -1.43 -14.31 14.08
CA THR A 144 -1.48 -15.14 15.27
C THR A 144 -2.38 -14.50 16.31
N VAL A 145 -3.20 -15.32 16.97
CA VAL A 145 -4.02 -14.94 18.11
C VAL A 145 -3.47 -15.59 19.36
N ARG A 146 -3.16 -14.77 20.36
CA ARG A 146 -2.58 -15.22 21.64
C ARG A 146 -3.42 -14.80 22.81
N ASP A 147 -3.35 -15.57 23.88
CA ASP A 147 -3.83 -15.12 25.19
C ASP A 147 -3.04 -13.91 25.64
N GLY A 148 -3.72 -12.84 26.00
CA GLY A 148 -3.06 -11.61 26.49
C GLY A 148 -2.40 -11.76 27.87
N SER A 149 -2.69 -12.85 28.60
CA SER A 149 -2.16 -13.09 29.96
C SER A 149 -0.90 -13.96 29.98
N ASP A 150 -0.86 -15.05 29.21
CA ASP A 150 0.23 -16.03 29.22
C ASP A 150 0.86 -16.27 27.85
N GLY A 151 0.32 -15.68 26.78
CA GLY A 151 0.82 -15.78 25.42
C GLY A 151 0.52 -17.10 24.72
N PHE A 152 -0.38 -17.94 25.27
CA PHE A 152 -0.80 -19.17 24.61
C PHE A 152 -1.41 -18.91 23.24
N ILE A 153 -0.98 -19.65 22.21
CA ILE A 153 -1.45 -19.46 20.84
C ILE A 153 -2.75 -20.25 20.61
N TYR A 154 -3.85 -19.54 20.45
CA TYR A 154 -5.16 -20.11 20.11
C TYR A 154 -5.36 -20.32 18.62
N TYR A 155 -4.70 -19.51 17.79
CA TYR A 155 -4.80 -19.63 16.34
C TYR A 155 -3.59 -19.01 15.64
N GLN A 156 -3.21 -19.59 14.51
CA GLN A 156 -2.23 -19.04 13.59
C GLN A 156 -2.68 -19.37 12.17
N GLY A 157 -2.67 -18.38 11.29
CA GLY A 157 -3.09 -18.52 9.91
C GLY A 157 -2.24 -17.72 8.95
N THR A 158 -2.47 -17.98 7.67
CA THR A 158 -1.95 -17.21 6.56
C THR A 158 -3.11 -16.95 5.61
N ASP A 159 -3.31 -15.70 5.24
CA ASP A 159 -4.36 -15.30 4.31
C ASP A 159 -3.78 -14.47 3.17
N LEU A 160 -4.48 -14.45 2.03
CA LEU A 160 -4.17 -13.64 0.86
C LEU A 160 -5.09 -12.42 0.86
N ILE A 161 -4.54 -11.26 0.54
CA ILE A 161 -5.31 -10.02 0.40
C ILE A 161 -4.93 -9.29 -0.88
N SER A 162 -5.92 -8.66 -1.54
CA SER A 162 -5.69 -7.83 -2.72
C SER A 162 -5.70 -6.34 -2.36
N ALA A 163 -5.08 -5.54 -3.19
CA ALA A 163 -5.05 -4.08 -3.02
C ALA A 163 -6.47 -3.50 -2.97
N ASN A 164 -6.68 -2.57 -2.07
CA ASN A 164 -7.94 -1.89 -1.82
C ASN A 164 -9.09 -2.80 -1.34
N ASP A 165 -8.77 -4.05 -0.97
CA ASP A 165 -9.75 -4.96 -0.35
C ASP A 165 -9.93 -4.68 1.15
N CYS A 166 -11.07 -5.13 1.66
CA CYS A 166 -11.38 -5.27 3.08
C CYS A 166 -11.51 -6.76 3.41
N LEU A 167 -10.55 -7.32 4.11
CA LEU A 167 -10.57 -8.72 4.55
C LEU A 167 -11.03 -8.83 6.00
N THR A 168 -12.15 -9.53 6.25
CA THR A 168 -12.66 -9.76 7.59
C THR A 168 -12.31 -11.16 8.08
N LEU A 169 -11.60 -11.26 9.20
CA LEU A 169 -11.09 -12.50 9.78
C LEU A 169 -11.81 -12.81 11.10
N GLY A 170 -12.91 -13.52 10.99
CA GLY A 170 -13.68 -14.00 12.14
C GLY A 170 -13.07 -15.23 12.80
N LEU A 171 -12.98 -15.21 14.13
CA LEU A 171 -12.57 -16.32 14.97
C LEU A 171 -13.81 -16.97 15.57
N SER A 172 -14.15 -18.16 15.07
CA SER A 172 -15.22 -19.00 15.60
C SER A 172 -14.67 -20.09 16.52
N ASN A 173 -15.48 -20.61 17.40
CA ASN A 173 -15.13 -21.79 18.21
C ASN A 173 -14.66 -22.96 17.32
N LYS A 174 -15.34 -23.22 16.22
CA LYS A 174 -14.96 -24.28 15.27
C LYS A 174 -13.55 -24.08 14.72
N LYS A 175 -13.24 -22.88 14.23
CA LYS A 175 -11.91 -22.52 13.65
C LYS A 175 -10.81 -22.72 14.68
N ILE A 176 -11.04 -22.29 15.93
CA ILE A 176 -10.09 -22.43 17.03
C ILE A 176 -9.85 -23.90 17.37
N GLN A 177 -10.91 -24.70 17.52
CA GLN A 177 -10.82 -26.13 17.85
C GLN A 177 -10.12 -26.94 16.75
N GLU A 178 -10.39 -26.66 15.50
CA GLU A 178 -9.69 -27.26 14.35
C GLU A 178 -8.18 -26.98 14.40
N TYR A 179 -7.80 -25.75 14.66
CA TYR A 179 -6.39 -25.37 14.80
C TYR A 179 -5.72 -26.09 15.99
N LEU A 180 -6.31 -26.07 17.18
CA LEU A 180 -5.75 -26.69 18.37
C LEU A 180 -5.64 -28.22 18.22
N SER A 181 -6.57 -28.86 17.52
CA SER A 181 -6.52 -30.31 17.26
C SER A 181 -5.43 -30.69 16.26
N SER A 182 -5.08 -29.82 15.33
CA SER A 182 -4.00 -30.03 14.35
C SER A 182 -2.59 -29.94 14.95
N LYS A 183 -2.46 -29.45 16.19
CA LYS A 183 -1.19 -29.31 16.91
C LYS A 183 -0.89 -30.46 17.87
N LYS A 184 -1.84 -31.39 18.06
CA LYS A 184 -1.68 -32.60 18.87
C LYS A 184 -1.11 -33.74 18.04
#